data_0679e2b646d3cf579eff0af4848291bd
#
_entry.id   0679e2b646d3cf579eff0af4848291bd
#
_cell.length_a   1.000
_cell.length_b   1.000
_cell.length_c   1.000
_cell.angle_alpha   90.00
_cell.angle_beta   90.00
_cell.angle_gamma   90.00
#
_symmetry.space_group_name_H-M   'P 1'
#
loop_
_entity.id
_entity.type
_entity.pdbx_description
1 polymer ?
#
loop_
_entity_poly.entity_id
_entity_poly.type
_entity_poly.pdbx_seq_one_letter_code
_entity_poly.pdbx_strand_id
1 'polypeptide(L)'
;MKTHTGQFDGSDLQIDETPWSYIEKTPVNGDSSDTIPEIIDRITHWQRIRNDFMRMQTAVHNKMCGIIRRVVDCGPNESPRILKELPHDPPAYLKAKLDNPSSDHIQVELGDKQFKIPHWCIMHLFMFRDFHKESKARRKSYESLMESEVKKLPIWKWAEPVRGIGPLLLALLVGEVGDLSKYPNPAKVWKRFGVAVIEGERQGFGLKNNAPKALVHGYSPRRRSVLWQVGDVLIKSNRDGVYKKLYDERKIEEAKNPELKSKMHIHRRAQRYMEKRLLVDMWEAWNKLT
;
A
#
# COMPACT_ATOMS: atom_id res chain seq x y z
N MET A 1 -54.37 9.98 26.56
CA MET A 1 -53.35 9.95 25.48
C MET A 1 -52.82 11.36 25.28
N LYS A 2 -51.64 11.68 25.81
CA LYS A 2 -50.98 12.98 25.62
C LYS A 2 -49.79 12.73 24.70
N THR A 3 -49.84 13.28 23.48
CA THR A 3 -48.78 13.29 22.51
C THR A 3 -47.75 14.35 22.90
N HIS A 4 -46.56 13.94 23.33
CA HIS A 4 -45.41 14.84 23.47
C HIS A 4 -44.73 14.98 22.08
N THR A 5 -44.96 16.11 21.44
CA THR A 5 -44.10 16.59 20.35
C THR A 5 -42.91 17.32 20.97
N GLY A 6 -41.80 16.59 21.11
CA GLY A 6 -40.51 17.22 21.44
C GLY A 6 -39.98 17.91 20.19
N GLN A 7 -39.94 19.24 20.24
CA GLN A 7 -39.17 20.05 19.27
C GLN A 7 -37.68 19.80 19.53
N PHE A 8 -36.97 19.31 18.52
CA PHE A 8 -35.51 19.21 18.52
C PHE A 8 -34.96 20.63 18.23
N ASP A 9 -34.42 21.24 19.28
CA ASP A 9 -33.65 22.49 19.15
C ASP A 9 -32.25 22.14 18.69
N GLY A 10 -31.90 22.56 17.46
CA GLY A 10 -30.62 22.27 16.78
C GLY A 10 -29.41 23.10 17.23
N SER A 11 -29.48 23.74 18.44
CA SER A 11 -28.44 24.69 18.88
C SER A 11 -27.25 24.05 19.64
N ASP A 12 -27.26 22.74 19.94
CA ASP A 12 -26.21 22.09 20.75
C ASP A 12 -25.34 21.06 19.99
N LEU A 13 -25.33 21.08 18.66
CA LEU A 13 -24.28 20.43 17.91
C LEU A 13 -23.08 21.39 17.81
N GLN A 14 -22.35 21.56 18.91
CA GLN A 14 -20.93 21.87 18.79
C GLN A 14 -20.32 20.73 18.00
N ILE A 15 -20.06 20.98 16.70
CA ILE A 15 -19.20 20.14 15.88
C ILE A 15 -17.83 20.28 16.51
N ASP A 16 -17.57 19.38 17.45
CA ASP A 16 -16.25 19.22 18.04
C ASP A 16 -15.23 19.09 16.90
N GLU A 17 -14.11 19.77 17.04
CA GLU A 17 -13.08 19.93 16.03
C GLU A 17 -12.90 18.65 15.22
N THR A 18 -13.07 18.75 13.90
CA THR A 18 -12.93 17.60 13.01
C THR A 18 -11.62 16.87 13.34
N PRO A 19 -11.56 15.51 13.28
CA PRO A 19 -10.31 14.76 13.53
C PRO A 19 -9.10 15.27 12.74
N TRP A 20 -9.32 16.16 11.83
CA TRP A 20 -8.36 16.76 10.90
C TRP A 20 -7.61 17.98 11.48
N SER A 21 -8.13 18.64 12.52
CA SER A 21 -7.45 19.76 13.20
C SER A 21 -6.21 19.30 13.98
N TYR A 22 -6.12 18.02 14.30
CA TYR A 22 -4.92 17.42 14.90
C TYR A 22 -3.71 17.39 13.98
N ILE A 23 -3.90 17.36 12.66
CA ILE A 23 -2.79 17.30 11.68
C ILE A 23 -2.10 18.66 11.54
N GLU A 24 -2.87 19.77 11.68
CA GLU A 24 -2.34 21.14 11.59
C GLU A 24 -1.62 21.57 12.88
N LYS A 25 -1.92 20.93 14.02
CA LYS A 25 -1.38 21.27 15.33
C LYS A 25 -0.22 20.38 15.80
N THR A 26 0.16 19.34 15.05
CA THR A 26 1.38 18.60 15.37
C THR A 26 2.55 19.43 14.88
N PRO A 27 3.28 20.16 15.73
CA PRO A 27 4.44 20.91 15.28
C PRO A 27 5.47 19.90 14.79
N VAL A 28 5.83 20.03 13.53
CA VAL A 28 7.03 19.40 12.95
C VAL A 28 8.24 20.19 13.46
N ASN A 29 8.23 20.55 14.72
CA ASN A 29 9.39 21.12 15.37
C ASN A 29 10.27 19.93 15.79
N GLY A 30 11.30 19.66 14.98
CA GLY A 30 12.36 18.75 15.31
C GLY A 30 13.11 19.23 16.56
N ASP A 31 12.52 18.99 17.72
CA ASP A 31 13.26 19.03 18.95
C ASP A 31 14.17 17.80 18.97
N SER A 32 15.46 18.03 19.17
CA SER A 32 16.52 17.01 19.13
C SER A 32 16.43 15.98 20.29
N SER A 33 15.29 15.89 20.96
CA SER A 33 15.02 15.05 22.13
C SER A 33 14.14 13.83 21.86
N ASP A 34 13.64 13.63 20.62
CA ASP A 34 12.80 12.47 20.28
C ASP A 34 13.54 11.14 20.51
N THR A 35 12.97 10.25 21.30
CA THR A 35 13.51 8.91 21.49
C THR A 35 13.17 7.98 20.33
N ILE A 36 14.00 6.95 20.08
CA ILE A 36 13.77 5.96 19.04
C ILE A 36 12.37 5.32 19.14
N PRO A 37 11.87 4.90 20.31
CA PRO A 37 10.51 4.38 20.47
C PRO A 37 9.42 5.37 20.03
N GLU A 38 9.52 6.64 20.37
CA GLU A 38 8.53 7.67 19.98
C GLU A 38 8.49 7.87 18.47
N ILE A 39 9.66 7.90 17.81
CA ILE A 39 9.74 7.99 16.35
C ILE A 39 9.07 6.76 15.71
N ILE A 40 9.34 5.55 16.20
CA ILE A 40 8.75 4.31 15.71
C ILE A 40 7.22 4.32 15.88
N ASP A 41 6.72 4.80 17.03
CA ASP A 41 5.30 4.87 17.32
C ASP A 41 4.58 5.82 16.36
N ARG A 42 5.17 7.01 16.07
CA ARG A 42 4.64 7.92 15.04
C ARG A 42 4.62 7.29 13.66
N ILE A 43 5.71 6.67 13.22
CA ILE A 43 5.76 5.97 11.92
C ILE A 43 4.68 4.89 11.85
N THR A 44 4.54 4.09 12.90
CA THR A 44 3.55 3.00 12.97
C THR A 44 2.12 3.54 12.93
N HIS A 45 1.85 4.63 13.63
CA HIS A 45 0.55 5.30 13.64
C HIS A 45 0.19 5.81 12.24
N TRP A 46 1.07 6.59 11.60
CA TRP A 46 0.83 7.13 10.26
C TRP A 46 0.73 6.04 9.19
N GLN A 47 1.48 4.95 9.35
CA GLN A 47 1.33 3.80 8.45
C GLN A 47 -0.06 3.16 8.54
N ARG A 48 -0.68 3.10 9.71
CA ARG A 48 -2.06 2.62 9.88
C ARG A 48 -3.03 3.51 9.12
N ILE A 49 -2.95 4.83 9.33
CA ILE A 49 -3.79 5.81 8.64
C ILE A 49 -3.57 5.75 7.12
N ARG A 50 -2.32 5.72 6.66
CA ARG A 50 -1.98 5.53 5.24
C ARG A 50 -2.64 4.29 4.65
N ASN A 51 -2.63 3.16 5.37
CA ASN A 51 -3.24 1.92 4.91
C ASN A 51 -4.76 2.02 4.82
N ASP A 52 -5.40 2.78 5.69
CA ASP A 52 -6.84 3.03 5.62
C ASP A 52 -7.20 3.85 4.38
N PHE A 53 -6.43 4.91 4.06
CA PHE A 53 -6.59 5.63 2.79
C PHE A 53 -6.37 4.73 1.56
N MET A 54 -5.42 3.81 1.60
CA MET A 54 -5.24 2.84 0.50
C MET A 54 -6.45 1.92 0.32
N ARG A 55 -7.05 1.45 1.43
CA ARG A 55 -8.28 0.64 1.39
C ARG A 55 -9.45 1.44 0.82
N MET A 56 -9.61 2.70 1.27
CA MET A 56 -10.63 3.61 0.75
C MET A 56 -10.47 3.83 -0.75
N GLN A 57 -9.25 4.11 -1.24
CA GLN A 57 -8.98 4.27 -2.66
C GLN A 57 -9.36 3.03 -3.47
N THR A 58 -9.01 1.84 -2.97
CA THR A 58 -9.36 0.58 -3.62
C THR A 58 -10.88 0.37 -3.64
N ALA A 59 -11.56 0.63 -2.53
CA ALA A 59 -13.01 0.50 -2.43
C ALA A 59 -13.74 1.45 -3.40
N VAL A 60 -13.30 2.71 -3.45
CA VAL A 60 -13.86 3.72 -4.37
C VAL A 60 -13.61 3.34 -5.83
N HIS A 61 -12.40 2.91 -6.17
CA HIS A 61 -12.09 2.44 -7.52
C HIS A 61 -12.99 1.26 -7.93
N ASN A 62 -13.14 0.27 -7.05
CA ASN A 62 -14.01 -0.88 -7.30
C ASN A 62 -15.48 -0.46 -7.43
N LYS A 63 -15.93 0.54 -6.67
CA LYS A 63 -17.28 1.11 -6.79
C LYS A 63 -17.49 1.76 -8.15
N MET A 64 -16.53 2.57 -8.62
CA MET A 64 -16.58 3.18 -9.96
C MET A 64 -16.65 2.13 -11.06
N CYS A 65 -15.79 1.11 -11.00
CA CYS A 65 -15.83 -0.03 -11.94
C CYS A 65 -17.17 -0.78 -11.88
N GLY A 66 -17.74 -0.93 -10.69
CA GLY A 66 -19.06 -1.54 -10.49
C GLY A 66 -20.21 -0.72 -11.07
N ILE A 67 -20.12 0.61 -11.06
CA ILE A 67 -21.08 1.50 -11.73
C ILE A 67 -21.02 1.27 -13.24
N ILE A 68 -19.82 1.30 -13.83
CA ILE A 68 -19.64 1.08 -15.27
C ILE A 68 -20.22 -0.26 -15.69
N ARG A 69 -19.91 -1.37 -15.00
CA ARG A 69 -20.44 -2.71 -15.32
C ARG A 69 -21.95 -2.83 -15.24
N ARG A 70 -22.63 -1.98 -14.47
CA ARG A 70 -24.11 -1.95 -14.42
C ARG A 70 -24.73 -1.15 -15.54
N VAL A 71 -23.98 -0.26 -16.14
CA VAL A 71 -24.46 0.66 -17.19
C VAL A 71 -24.21 0.08 -18.58
N VAL A 72 -23.05 -0.58 -18.75
CA VAL A 72 -22.68 -1.23 -20.01
C VAL A 72 -22.28 -2.68 -19.76
N ASP A 73 -22.61 -3.55 -20.69
CA ASP A 73 -22.20 -4.95 -20.63
C ASP A 73 -20.70 -5.06 -20.89
N CYS A 74 -19.93 -5.05 -19.80
CA CYS A 74 -18.47 -5.16 -19.85
C CYS A 74 -17.92 -6.06 -18.74
N GLY A 75 -16.80 -6.72 -19.02
CA GLY A 75 -16.13 -7.60 -18.07
C GLY A 75 -15.36 -6.85 -16.97
N PRO A 76 -14.92 -7.61 -15.94
CA PRO A 76 -14.14 -7.03 -14.82
C PRO A 76 -12.80 -6.43 -15.26
N ASN A 77 -12.20 -6.91 -16.35
CA ASN A 77 -10.95 -6.39 -16.90
C ASN A 77 -11.16 -5.17 -17.82
N GLU A 78 -12.37 -4.97 -18.35
CA GLU A 78 -12.70 -3.87 -19.24
C GLU A 78 -13.11 -2.61 -18.47
N SER A 79 -13.87 -2.75 -17.38
CA SER A 79 -14.37 -1.61 -16.61
C SER A 79 -13.27 -0.66 -16.08
N PRO A 80 -12.07 -1.10 -15.60
CA PRO A 80 -10.99 -0.19 -15.24
C PRO A 80 -10.40 0.54 -16.46
N ARG A 81 -10.36 -0.11 -17.62
CA ARG A 81 -9.87 0.49 -18.88
C ARG A 81 -10.84 1.55 -19.38
N ILE A 82 -12.14 1.25 -19.40
CA ILE A 82 -13.19 2.23 -19.73
C ILE A 82 -13.09 3.43 -18.77
N LEU A 83 -12.98 3.20 -17.46
CA LEU A 83 -12.86 4.26 -16.46
C LEU A 83 -11.68 5.20 -16.74
N LYS A 84 -10.58 4.68 -17.29
CA LYS A 84 -9.38 5.45 -17.62
C LYS A 84 -9.59 6.36 -18.84
N GLU A 85 -10.34 5.90 -19.84
CA GLU A 85 -10.62 6.66 -21.07
C GLU A 85 -11.71 7.74 -20.89
N LEU A 86 -12.53 7.63 -19.84
CA LEU A 86 -13.59 8.63 -19.57
C LEU A 86 -13.00 9.96 -19.07
N PRO A 87 -13.63 11.12 -19.37
CA PRO A 87 -13.23 12.43 -18.86
C PRO A 87 -13.00 12.39 -17.34
N HIS A 88 -11.89 12.97 -16.89
CA HIS A 88 -11.49 12.90 -15.48
C HIS A 88 -12.10 13.98 -14.60
N ASP A 89 -12.52 15.10 -15.20
CA ASP A 89 -13.05 16.28 -14.52
C ASP A 89 -14.14 16.95 -15.36
N PRO A 90 -14.92 17.89 -14.77
CA PRO A 90 -15.95 18.63 -15.48
C PRO A 90 -15.47 19.40 -16.72
N PRO A 91 -14.32 20.09 -16.73
CA PRO A 91 -13.81 20.74 -17.94
C PRO A 91 -13.56 19.79 -19.11
N ALA A 92 -12.91 18.64 -18.85
CA ALA A 92 -12.68 17.61 -19.88
C ALA A 92 -14.00 17.01 -20.39
N TYR A 93 -14.97 16.83 -19.50
CA TYR A 93 -16.31 16.38 -19.86
C TYR A 93 -17.06 17.40 -20.74
N LEU A 94 -17.03 18.70 -20.38
CA LEU A 94 -17.67 19.75 -21.17
C LEU A 94 -17.06 19.83 -22.58
N LYS A 95 -15.73 19.71 -22.70
CA LYS A 95 -15.06 19.64 -24.00
C LYS A 95 -15.57 18.46 -24.82
N ALA A 96 -15.57 17.25 -24.27
CA ALA A 96 -16.06 16.05 -24.97
C ALA A 96 -17.54 16.17 -25.39
N LYS A 97 -18.36 16.87 -24.60
CA LYS A 97 -19.76 17.14 -24.94
C LYS A 97 -19.90 18.20 -26.04
N LEU A 98 -19.05 19.22 -26.08
CA LEU A 98 -19.03 20.24 -27.13
C LEU A 98 -18.58 19.65 -28.47
N ASP A 99 -17.65 18.68 -28.45
CA ASP A 99 -17.22 17.97 -29.66
C ASP A 99 -18.35 17.09 -30.28
N ASN A 100 -19.34 16.69 -29.46
CA ASN A 100 -20.52 15.93 -29.94
C ASN A 100 -21.79 16.35 -29.17
N PRO A 101 -22.37 17.54 -29.46
CA PRO A 101 -23.47 18.13 -28.66
C PRO A 101 -24.76 17.30 -28.67
N SER A 102 -25.03 16.58 -29.76
CA SER A 102 -26.27 15.82 -29.95
C SER A 102 -26.24 14.43 -29.31
N SER A 103 -25.09 14.01 -28.77
CA SER A 103 -24.95 12.69 -28.13
C SER A 103 -25.45 12.73 -26.70
N ASP A 104 -26.13 11.68 -26.27
CA ASP A 104 -26.55 11.43 -24.89
C ASP A 104 -25.54 10.56 -24.11
N HIS A 105 -24.44 10.20 -24.77
CA HIS A 105 -23.39 9.33 -24.22
C HIS A 105 -22.00 9.73 -24.71
N ILE A 106 -20.97 9.28 -24.01
CA ILE A 106 -19.57 9.28 -24.48
C ILE A 106 -19.23 7.87 -24.96
N GLN A 107 -18.65 7.80 -26.16
CA GLN A 107 -18.18 6.56 -26.73
C GLN A 107 -16.75 6.26 -26.29
N VAL A 108 -16.49 5.04 -25.86
CA VAL A 108 -15.16 4.53 -25.49
C VAL A 108 -14.86 3.29 -26.33
N GLU A 109 -13.71 3.29 -26.98
CA GLU A 109 -13.25 2.18 -27.82
C GLU A 109 -12.12 1.41 -27.12
N LEU A 110 -12.27 0.08 -27.01
CA LEU A 110 -11.24 -0.80 -26.47
C LEU A 110 -11.02 -1.98 -27.41
N GLY A 111 -10.02 -1.83 -28.31
CA GLY A 111 -9.82 -2.77 -29.42
C GLY A 111 -11.03 -2.75 -30.35
N ASP A 112 -11.62 -3.92 -30.62
CA ASP A 112 -12.78 -4.04 -31.52
C ASP A 112 -14.12 -3.75 -30.84
N LYS A 113 -14.12 -3.44 -29.54
CA LYS A 113 -15.33 -3.18 -28.77
C LYS A 113 -15.58 -1.69 -28.58
N GLN A 114 -16.84 -1.29 -28.72
CA GLN A 114 -17.31 0.07 -28.47
C GLN A 114 -18.30 0.07 -27.30
N PHE A 115 -18.12 1.00 -26.37
CA PHE A 115 -18.97 1.17 -25.19
C PHE A 115 -19.58 2.58 -25.17
N LYS A 116 -20.89 2.67 -25.01
CA LYS A 116 -21.64 3.92 -24.92
C LYS A 116 -21.95 4.23 -23.46
N ILE A 117 -21.26 5.20 -22.88
CA ILE A 117 -21.40 5.57 -21.47
C ILE A 117 -22.31 6.81 -21.36
N PRO A 118 -23.50 6.70 -20.76
CA PRO A 118 -24.42 7.83 -20.62
C PRO A 118 -23.81 8.96 -19.80
N HIS A 119 -24.16 10.20 -20.14
CA HIS A 119 -23.66 11.39 -19.43
C HIS A 119 -23.95 11.40 -17.93
N TRP A 120 -25.12 10.90 -17.49
CA TRP A 120 -25.44 10.80 -16.08
C TRP A 120 -24.49 9.89 -15.31
N CYS A 121 -24.02 8.83 -15.95
CA CYS A 121 -23.02 7.93 -15.36
C CYS A 121 -21.71 8.64 -15.09
N ILE A 122 -21.24 9.47 -16.05
CA ILE A 122 -20.00 10.22 -15.93
C ILE A 122 -20.10 11.26 -14.80
N MET A 123 -21.22 11.97 -14.72
CA MET A 123 -21.49 12.91 -13.63
C MET A 123 -21.47 12.21 -12.25
N HIS A 124 -22.03 11.01 -12.16
CA HIS A 124 -21.99 10.23 -10.95
C HIS A 124 -20.55 9.79 -10.58
N LEU A 125 -19.73 9.46 -11.59
CA LEU A 125 -18.33 9.09 -11.37
C LEU A 125 -17.48 10.25 -10.85
N PHE A 126 -17.78 11.51 -11.16
CA PHE A 126 -17.02 12.67 -10.67
C PHE A 126 -16.98 12.73 -9.15
N MET A 127 -18.10 12.50 -8.45
CA MET A 127 -18.14 12.47 -6.99
C MET A 127 -17.12 11.46 -6.40
N PHE A 128 -17.03 10.27 -7.00
CA PHE A 128 -16.08 9.24 -6.57
C PHE A 128 -14.64 9.58 -6.94
N ARG A 129 -14.43 10.25 -8.07
CA ARG A 129 -13.10 10.68 -8.51
C ARG A 129 -12.51 11.75 -7.59
N ASP A 130 -13.30 12.73 -7.19
CA ASP A 130 -12.89 13.77 -6.25
C ASP A 130 -12.50 13.16 -4.91
N PHE A 131 -13.34 12.27 -4.37
CA PHE A 131 -13.01 11.54 -3.16
C PHE A 131 -11.74 10.68 -3.30
N HIS A 132 -11.57 9.99 -4.44
CA HIS A 132 -10.36 9.21 -4.72
C HIS A 132 -9.12 10.11 -4.78
N LYS A 133 -9.22 11.27 -5.43
CA LYS A 133 -8.15 12.28 -5.56
C LYS A 133 -7.75 12.82 -4.18
N GLU A 134 -8.72 13.20 -3.37
CA GLU A 134 -8.48 13.69 -2.01
C GLU A 134 -7.85 12.61 -1.13
N SER A 135 -8.40 11.40 -1.11
CA SER A 135 -7.83 10.27 -0.38
C SER A 135 -6.38 9.99 -0.79
N LYS A 136 -6.05 10.16 -2.08
CA LYS A 136 -4.67 10.03 -2.59
C LYS A 136 -3.76 11.14 -2.08
N ALA A 137 -4.23 12.39 -2.03
CA ALA A 137 -3.48 13.51 -1.51
C ALA A 137 -3.19 13.32 -0.01
N ARG A 138 -4.20 12.96 0.78
CA ARG A 138 -4.05 12.65 2.22
C ARG A 138 -3.04 11.52 2.45
N ARG A 139 -3.15 10.42 1.70
CA ARG A 139 -2.17 9.33 1.78
C ARG A 139 -0.75 9.82 1.56
N LYS A 140 -0.51 10.67 0.54
CA LYS A 140 0.82 11.23 0.26
C LYS A 140 1.35 12.11 1.40
N SER A 141 0.48 12.87 2.06
CA SER A 141 0.88 13.66 3.22
C SER A 141 1.41 12.77 4.35
N TYR A 142 0.74 11.64 4.65
CA TYR A 142 1.24 10.67 5.64
C TYR A 142 2.52 9.97 5.19
N GLU A 143 2.66 9.67 3.90
CA GLU A 143 3.91 9.13 3.35
C GLU A 143 5.08 10.10 3.58
N SER A 144 4.88 11.41 3.33
CA SER A 144 5.91 12.44 3.60
C SER A 144 6.27 12.57 5.08
N LEU A 145 5.28 12.49 5.98
CA LEU A 145 5.52 12.47 7.43
C LEU A 145 6.37 11.25 7.83
N MET A 146 6.03 10.07 7.32
CA MET A 146 6.80 8.85 7.58
C MET A 146 8.24 8.94 7.04
N GLU A 147 8.43 9.56 5.87
CA GLU A 147 9.75 9.77 5.28
C GLU A 147 10.62 10.73 6.12
N SER A 148 10.03 11.78 6.68
CA SER A 148 10.76 12.72 7.55
C SER A 148 11.16 12.06 8.86
N GLU A 149 10.29 11.27 9.48
CA GLU A 149 10.58 10.62 10.76
C GLU A 149 11.62 9.51 10.64
N VAL A 150 11.54 8.68 9.60
CA VAL A 150 12.49 7.56 9.46
C VAL A 150 13.92 8.03 9.26
N LYS A 151 14.12 9.23 8.70
CA LYS A 151 15.45 9.85 8.54
C LYS A 151 16.08 10.27 9.87
N LYS A 152 15.29 10.43 10.92
CA LYS A 152 15.78 10.71 12.28
C LYS A 152 16.33 9.44 12.97
N LEU A 153 15.93 8.25 12.50
CA LEU A 153 16.40 6.99 13.06
C LEU A 153 17.84 6.69 12.66
N PRO A 154 18.70 6.18 13.56
CA PRO A 154 20.09 5.81 13.26
C PRO A 154 20.22 4.86 12.07
N ILE A 155 19.24 3.97 11.87
CA ILE A 155 19.20 3.00 10.78
C ILE A 155 19.18 3.65 9.38
N TRP A 156 18.80 4.93 9.27
CA TRP A 156 18.85 5.66 8.01
C TRP A 156 20.26 5.70 7.42
N LYS A 157 21.30 5.83 8.24
CA LYS A 157 22.71 5.82 7.81
C LYS A 157 23.10 4.55 7.06
N TRP A 158 22.50 3.42 7.43
CA TRP A 158 22.68 2.15 6.72
C TRP A 158 21.86 2.10 5.43
N ALA A 159 20.62 2.60 5.44
CA ALA A 159 19.69 2.51 4.32
C ALA A 159 20.01 3.50 3.18
N GLU A 160 20.47 4.70 3.52
CA GLU A 160 20.71 5.79 2.56
C GLU A 160 21.62 5.42 1.38
N PRO A 161 22.76 4.72 1.58
CA PRO A 161 23.61 4.29 0.46
C PRO A 161 23.05 3.09 -0.32
N VAL A 162 22.02 2.41 0.21
CA VAL A 162 21.43 1.24 -0.45
C VAL A 162 20.49 1.69 -1.56
N ARG A 163 20.99 1.73 -2.79
CA ARG A 163 20.18 2.11 -3.94
C ARG A 163 18.93 1.23 -4.05
N GLY A 164 17.77 1.87 -4.06
CA GLY A 164 16.45 1.22 -4.09
C GLY A 164 15.74 1.21 -2.75
N ILE A 165 16.41 1.51 -1.62
CA ILE A 165 15.77 1.72 -0.33
C ILE A 165 15.66 3.22 -0.08
N GLY A 166 14.57 3.83 -0.58
CA GLY A 166 14.23 5.21 -0.23
C GLY A 166 13.61 5.31 1.17
N PRO A 167 13.46 6.53 1.71
CA PRO A 167 12.95 6.75 3.06
C PRO A 167 11.55 6.15 3.26
N LEU A 168 10.66 6.22 2.27
CA LEU A 168 9.33 5.61 2.37
C LEU A 168 9.40 4.09 2.54
N LEU A 169 10.25 3.41 1.77
CA LEU A 169 10.36 1.95 1.88
C LEU A 169 10.94 1.52 3.23
N LEU A 170 11.94 2.25 3.74
CA LEU A 170 12.46 2.02 5.08
C LEU A 170 11.38 2.28 6.15
N ALA A 171 10.63 3.37 6.04
CA ALA A 171 9.54 3.69 6.96
C ALA A 171 8.45 2.59 6.96
N LEU A 172 8.11 2.04 5.79
CA LEU A 172 7.18 0.92 5.69
C LEU A 172 7.70 -0.35 6.37
N LEU A 173 8.99 -0.64 6.26
CA LEU A 173 9.62 -1.79 6.95
C LEU A 173 9.60 -1.56 8.47
N VAL A 174 10.05 -0.40 8.95
CA VAL A 174 10.08 -0.04 10.36
C VAL A 174 8.68 -0.07 10.97
N GLY A 175 7.70 0.51 10.30
CA GLY A 175 6.30 0.52 10.77
C GLY A 175 5.64 -0.86 10.85
N GLU A 176 6.13 -1.87 10.09
CA GLU A 176 5.64 -3.26 10.21
C GLU A 176 6.40 -4.08 11.26
N VAL A 177 7.68 -3.80 11.48
CA VAL A 177 8.51 -4.57 12.41
C VAL A 177 8.59 -3.92 13.78
N GLY A 178 8.56 -2.60 13.85
CA GLY A 178 8.82 -1.83 15.06
C GLY A 178 10.30 -1.78 15.39
N ASP A 179 10.62 -1.77 16.68
CA ASP A 179 11.97 -1.77 17.20
C ASP A 179 12.65 -3.14 17.00
N LEU A 180 13.71 -3.15 16.18
CA LEU A 180 14.45 -4.37 15.85
C LEU A 180 15.30 -4.91 17.01
N SER A 181 15.66 -4.09 18.00
CA SER A 181 16.38 -4.54 19.19
C SER A 181 15.58 -5.54 20.03
N LYS A 182 14.24 -5.53 19.91
CA LYS A 182 13.35 -6.48 20.58
C LYS A 182 13.36 -7.90 19.97
N TYR A 183 14.06 -8.10 18.86
CA TYR A 183 14.17 -9.40 18.22
C TYR A 183 15.53 -10.03 18.53
N PRO A 184 15.56 -11.18 19.25
CA PRO A 184 16.81 -11.78 19.69
C PRO A 184 17.69 -12.31 18.54
N ASN A 185 17.11 -12.51 17.37
CA ASN A 185 17.82 -12.94 16.16
C ASN A 185 17.04 -12.65 14.89
N PRO A 186 17.68 -12.64 13.71
CA PRO A 186 17.04 -12.36 12.43
C PRO A 186 15.91 -13.34 12.06
N ALA A 187 15.92 -14.58 12.57
CA ALA A 187 14.87 -15.55 12.27
C ALA A 187 13.49 -15.11 12.80
N LYS A 188 13.45 -14.37 13.92
CA LYS A 188 12.23 -13.78 14.45
C LYS A 188 11.72 -12.64 13.54
N VAL A 189 12.63 -11.86 12.93
CA VAL A 189 12.28 -10.85 11.92
C VAL A 189 11.73 -11.52 10.66
N TRP A 190 12.32 -12.62 10.21
CA TRP A 190 11.76 -13.42 9.10
C TRP A 190 10.35 -13.91 9.39
N LYS A 191 10.11 -14.39 10.63
CA LYS A 191 8.76 -14.82 11.06
C LYS A 191 7.80 -13.63 11.04
N ARG A 192 8.23 -12.46 11.48
CA ARG A 192 7.41 -11.24 11.47
C ARG A 192 6.95 -10.86 10.05
N PHE A 193 7.83 -10.97 9.07
CA PHE A 193 7.55 -10.65 7.66
C PHE A 193 6.98 -11.81 6.83
N GLY A 194 6.74 -12.97 7.42
CA GLY A 194 6.11 -14.09 6.73
C GLY A 194 7.02 -14.83 5.74
N VAL A 195 8.34 -14.80 5.96
CA VAL A 195 9.33 -15.48 5.10
C VAL A 195 10.08 -16.62 5.82
N ALA A 196 9.70 -16.94 7.04
CA ALA A 196 10.28 -18.06 7.78
C ALA A 196 9.87 -19.42 7.18
N VAL A 197 10.61 -20.46 7.60
CA VAL A 197 10.22 -21.86 7.48
C VAL A 197 9.85 -22.33 8.88
N ILE A 198 8.70 -22.94 9.05
CA ILE A 198 8.15 -23.41 10.33
C ILE A 198 7.82 -24.89 10.15
N GLU A 199 8.42 -25.75 10.95
CA GLU A 199 8.22 -27.21 10.87
C GLU A 199 8.44 -27.78 9.45
N GLY A 200 9.50 -27.31 8.77
CA GLY A 200 9.83 -27.74 7.41
C GLY A 200 8.97 -27.08 6.32
N GLU A 201 7.91 -26.36 6.68
CA GLU A 201 7.01 -25.75 5.73
C GLU A 201 7.22 -24.24 5.60
N ARG A 202 6.92 -23.74 4.42
CA ARG A 202 6.90 -22.30 4.17
C ARG A 202 5.82 -21.63 5.02
N GLN A 203 6.18 -20.61 5.79
CA GLN A 203 5.20 -19.80 6.52
C GLN A 203 4.09 -19.29 5.59
N GLY A 204 2.85 -19.37 6.03
CA GLY A 204 1.69 -19.00 5.24
C GLY A 204 1.13 -20.10 4.32
N PHE A 205 1.81 -21.24 4.19
CA PHE A 205 1.32 -22.36 3.39
C PHE A 205 0.23 -23.14 4.13
N GLY A 206 -0.86 -23.47 3.41
CA GLY A 206 -1.93 -24.32 3.94
C GLY A 206 -2.70 -23.75 5.14
N LEU A 207 -2.71 -22.40 5.34
CA LEU A 207 -3.40 -21.78 6.48
C LEU A 207 -4.92 -21.67 6.29
N LYS A 208 -5.41 -21.79 5.07
CA LYS A 208 -6.84 -21.69 4.77
C LYS A 208 -7.56 -22.86 5.46
N ASN A 209 -8.55 -22.56 6.29
CA ASN A 209 -9.33 -23.52 7.07
C ASN A 209 -8.53 -24.31 8.12
N ASN A 210 -7.36 -23.81 8.54
CA ASN A 210 -6.54 -24.42 9.60
C ASN A 210 -6.16 -23.36 10.65
N ALA A 211 -7.07 -23.07 11.57
CA ALA A 211 -6.88 -22.05 12.59
C ALA A 211 -5.69 -22.32 13.55
N PRO A 212 -5.46 -23.54 14.07
CA PRO A 212 -4.28 -23.84 14.90
C PRO A 212 -2.98 -23.55 14.17
N LYS A 213 -2.85 -24.01 12.93
CA LYS A 213 -1.66 -23.76 12.10
C LYS A 213 -1.49 -22.26 11.81
N ALA A 214 -2.56 -21.54 11.55
CA ALA A 214 -2.53 -20.10 11.32
C ALA A 214 -1.99 -19.34 12.55
N LEU A 215 -2.39 -19.75 13.75
CA LEU A 215 -1.90 -19.18 15.01
C LEU A 215 -0.40 -19.42 15.20
N VAL A 216 0.09 -20.64 15.01
CA VAL A 216 1.51 -21.00 15.11
C VAL A 216 2.35 -20.23 14.10
N HIS A 217 1.87 -20.13 12.86
CA HIS A 217 2.57 -19.41 11.81
C HIS A 217 2.59 -17.90 12.04
N GLY A 218 1.55 -17.30 12.63
CA GLY A 218 1.44 -15.85 12.85
C GLY A 218 1.62 -15.04 11.54
N TYR A 219 1.15 -15.58 10.41
CA TYR A 219 1.33 -15.02 9.09
C TYR A 219 0.44 -13.79 8.84
N SER A 220 1.03 -12.72 8.35
CA SER A 220 0.32 -11.53 7.90
C SER A 220 0.56 -11.29 6.40
N PRO A 221 -0.49 -11.41 5.55
CA PRO A 221 -0.37 -11.12 4.13
C PRO A 221 0.11 -9.69 3.85
N ARG A 222 -0.32 -8.72 4.67
CA ARG A 222 0.08 -7.31 4.56
C ARG A 222 1.58 -7.14 4.74
N ARG A 223 2.15 -7.66 5.84
CA ARG A 223 3.60 -7.57 6.11
C ARG A 223 4.40 -8.26 5.01
N ARG A 224 3.91 -9.41 4.55
CA ARG A 224 4.55 -10.12 3.43
C ARG A 224 4.51 -9.31 2.15
N SER A 225 3.42 -8.58 1.89
CA SER A 225 3.26 -7.71 0.72
C SER A 225 4.22 -6.52 0.77
N VAL A 226 4.40 -5.90 1.94
CA VAL A 226 5.37 -4.79 2.11
C VAL A 226 6.78 -5.27 1.78
N LEU A 227 7.22 -6.38 2.37
CA LEU A 227 8.55 -6.94 2.08
C LEU A 227 8.72 -7.32 0.61
N TRP A 228 7.67 -7.89 -0.01
CA TRP A 228 7.68 -8.22 -1.43
C TRP A 228 7.85 -6.98 -2.30
N GLN A 229 7.18 -5.87 -1.99
CA GLN A 229 7.32 -4.60 -2.71
C GLN A 229 8.76 -4.07 -2.62
N VAL A 230 9.36 -4.11 -1.43
CA VAL A 230 10.77 -3.73 -1.26
C VAL A 230 11.69 -4.60 -2.11
N GLY A 231 11.49 -5.91 -2.08
CA GLY A 231 12.25 -6.86 -2.92
C GLY A 231 12.10 -6.59 -4.41
N ASP A 232 10.90 -6.30 -4.87
CA ASP A 232 10.62 -5.98 -6.28
C ASP A 232 11.31 -4.67 -6.72
N VAL A 233 11.31 -3.64 -5.87
CA VAL A 233 12.04 -2.38 -6.11
C VAL A 233 13.55 -2.62 -6.19
N LEU A 234 14.12 -3.39 -5.27
CA LEU A 234 15.56 -3.72 -5.27
C LEU A 234 15.99 -4.47 -6.54
N ILE A 235 15.15 -5.37 -7.03
CA ILE A 235 15.43 -6.10 -8.28
C ILE A 235 15.37 -5.17 -9.49
N LYS A 236 14.42 -4.23 -9.54
CA LYS A 236 14.18 -3.35 -10.70
C LYS A 236 15.08 -2.12 -10.75
N SER A 237 15.34 -1.51 -9.60
CA SER A 237 15.99 -0.19 -9.50
C SER A 237 17.50 -0.27 -9.33
N ASN A 238 18.06 -1.43 -9.01
CA ASN A 238 19.44 -1.54 -8.57
C ASN A 238 20.22 -2.59 -9.37
N ARG A 239 20.52 -2.27 -10.64
CA ARG A 239 21.22 -3.20 -11.56
C ARG A 239 22.54 -3.73 -10.99
N ASP A 240 23.32 -2.90 -10.30
CA ASP A 240 24.65 -3.23 -9.79
C ASP A 240 24.70 -3.37 -8.27
N GLY A 241 23.55 -3.32 -7.60
CA GLY A 241 23.49 -3.40 -6.15
C GLY A 241 23.67 -4.80 -5.59
N VAL A 242 24.15 -4.86 -4.34
CA VAL A 242 24.42 -6.11 -3.62
C VAL A 242 23.20 -7.05 -3.64
N TYR A 243 22.01 -6.53 -3.37
CA TYR A 243 20.80 -7.36 -3.33
C TYR A 243 20.37 -7.87 -4.69
N LYS A 244 20.58 -7.09 -5.75
CA LYS A 244 20.30 -7.56 -7.11
C LYS A 244 21.25 -8.69 -7.51
N LYS A 245 22.55 -8.57 -7.19
CA LYS A 245 23.54 -9.63 -7.43
C LYS A 245 23.16 -10.90 -6.69
N LEU A 246 22.84 -10.82 -5.40
CA LEU A 246 22.36 -11.95 -4.61
C LEU A 246 21.10 -12.62 -5.20
N TYR A 247 20.17 -11.82 -5.73
CA TYR A 247 18.99 -12.33 -6.42
C TYR A 247 19.38 -13.07 -7.70
N ASP A 248 20.25 -12.50 -8.53
CA ASP A 248 20.65 -13.08 -9.82
C ASP A 248 21.43 -14.39 -9.62
N GLU A 249 22.40 -14.43 -8.72
CA GLU A 249 23.14 -15.63 -8.34
C GLU A 249 22.19 -16.73 -7.85
N ARG A 250 21.29 -16.38 -6.92
CA ARG A 250 20.32 -17.34 -6.41
C ARG A 250 19.34 -17.84 -7.48
N LYS A 251 18.96 -16.98 -8.43
CA LYS A 251 18.08 -17.35 -9.54
C LYS A 251 18.74 -18.37 -10.47
N ILE A 252 20.05 -18.24 -10.72
CA ILE A 252 20.83 -19.21 -11.49
C ILE A 252 20.88 -20.56 -10.73
N GLU A 253 21.10 -20.52 -9.43
CA GLU A 253 21.13 -21.72 -8.57
C GLU A 253 19.79 -22.46 -8.57
N GLU A 254 18.69 -21.72 -8.35
CA GLU A 254 17.34 -22.30 -8.33
C GLU A 254 16.92 -22.85 -9.71
N ALA A 255 17.48 -22.30 -10.81
CA ALA A 255 17.21 -22.82 -12.15
C ALA A 255 17.81 -24.22 -12.41
N LYS A 256 18.82 -24.62 -11.65
CA LYS A 256 19.42 -25.97 -11.72
C LYS A 256 18.55 -27.03 -11.05
N ASN A 257 17.56 -26.64 -10.23
CA ASN A 257 16.71 -27.59 -9.51
C ASN A 257 15.64 -28.17 -10.45
N PRO A 258 15.67 -29.49 -10.73
CA PRO A 258 14.74 -30.14 -11.66
C PRO A 258 13.28 -30.15 -11.19
N GLU A 259 13.04 -29.97 -9.88
CA GLU A 259 11.69 -29.88 -9.32
C GLU A 259 11.00 -28.55 -9.63
N LEU A 260 11.78 -27.51 -9.99
CA LEU A 260 11.27 -26.17 -10.24
C LEU A 260 10.98 -25.95 -11.72
N LYS A 261 9.83 -26.42 -12.19
CA LYS A 261 9.42 -26.31 -13.61
C LYS A 261 9.02 -24.89 -14.05
N SER A 262 8.68 -24.00 -13.13
CA SER A 262 8.13 -22.67 -13.45
C SER A 262 9.17 -21.55 -13.22
N LYS A 263 9.40 -20.72 -14.25
CA LYS A 263 10.23 -19.51 -14.16
C LYS A 263 9.77 -18.57 -13.02
N MET A 264 8.47 -18.52 -12.75
CA MET A 264 7.91 -17.72 -11.65
C MET A 264 8.25 -18.32 -10.28
N HIS A 265 8.31 -19.65 -10.15
CA HIS A 265 8.77 -20.32 -8.91
C HIS A 265 10.22 -19.98 -8.62
N ILE A 266 11.09 -20.10 -9.61
CA ILE A 266 12.52 -19.76 -9.53
C ILE A 266 12.69 -18.31 -9.09
N HIS A 267 11.99 -17.38 -9.77
CA HIS A 267 11.99 -15.95 -9.43
C HIS A 267 11.58 -15.71 -7.96
N ARG A 268 10.46 -16.28 -7.53
CA ARG A 268 9.94 -16.08 -6.15
C ARG A 268 10.85 -16.68 -5.07
N ARG A 269 11.54 -17.77 -5.35
CA ARG A 269 12.51 -18.36 -4.41
C ARG A 269 13.75 -17.49 -4.29
N ALA A 270 14.31 -17.03 -5.42
CA ALA A 270 15.46 -16.13 -5.46
C ALA A 270 15.15 -14.79 -4.77
N GLN A 271 13.98 -14.18 -5.05
CA GLN A 271 13.54 -12.96 -4.37
C GLN A 271 13.43 -13.15 -2.86
N ARG A 272 12.82 -14.24 -2.40
CA ARG A 272 12.70 -14.52 -0.96
C ARG A 272 14.07 -14.71 -0.28
N TYR A 273 15.04 -15.33 -0.97
CA TYR A 273 16.39 -15.46 -0.45
C TYR A 273 17.05 -14.09 -0.23
N MET A 274 16.98 -13.23 -1.24
CA MET A 274 17.46 -11.86 -1.17
C MET A 274 16.73 -11.05 -0.06
N GLU A 275 15.40 -11.15 0.03
CA GLU A 275 14.61 -10.50 1.08
C GLU A 275 15.04 -10.92 2.48
N LYS A 276 15.36 -12.19 2.69
CA LYS A 276 15.87 -12.70 3.97
C LYS A 276 17.23 -12.09 4.30
N ARG A 277 18.12 -11.95 3.32
CA ARG A 277 19.43 -11.32 3.52
C ARG A 277 19.29 -9.86 3.87
N LEU A 278 18.42 -9.13 3.16
CA LEU A 278 18.08 -7.74 3.48
C LEU A 278 17.66 -7.58 4.95
N LEU A 279 16.79 -8.46 5.45
CA LEU A 279 16.31 -8.42 6.83
C LEU A 279 17.41 -8.76 7.85
N VAL A 280 18.38 -9.60 7.51
CA VAL A 280 19.57 -9.84 8.34
C VAL A 280 20.39 -8.58 8.43
N ASP A 281 20.75 -8.00 7.29
CA ASP A 281 21.58 -6.81 7.22
C ASP A 281 20.94 -5.62 7.95
N MET A 282 19.61 -5.46 7.81
CA MET A 282 18.84 -4.45 8.52
C MET A 282 18.86 -4.67 10.05
N TRP A 283 18.70 -5.92 10.52
CA TRP A 283 18.74 -6.27 11.92
C TRP A 283 20.15 -6.06 12.52
N GLU A 284 21.20 -6.48 11.81
CA GLU A 284 22.59 -6.27 12.23
C GLU A 284 22.94 -4.79 12.30
N ALA A 285 22.55 -4.01 11.28
CA ALA A 285 22.77 -2.57 11.24
C ALA A 285 22.05 -1.84 12.38
N TRP A 286 20.79 -2.23 12.65
CA TRP A 286 20.02 -1.68 13.76
C TRP A 286 20.75 -1.88 15.09
N ASN A 287 21.12 -3.11 15.42
CA ASN A 287 21.77 -3.44 16.71
C ASN A 287 23.22 -2.87 16.85
N LYS A 288 23.83 -2.44 15.73
CA LYS A 288 25.13 -1.74 15.78
C LYS A 288 24.99 -0.24 15.95
N LEU A 289 23.86 0.35 15.57
CA LEU A 289 23.65 1.79 15.52
C LEU A 289 22.78 2.31 16.69
N THR A 290 22.06 1.42 17.36
CA THR A 290 21.24 1.70 18.55
C THR A 290 21.83 1.03 19.79
#